data_16d1f615021b7a2858238f3a2e3d89a0
#
_entry.id   16d1f615021b7a2858238f3a2e3d89a0
#
_cell.length_a   1.000
_cell.length_b   1.000
_cell.length_c   1.000
_cell.angle_alpha   90.00
_cell.angle_beta   90.00
_cell.angle_gamma   90.00
#
_symmetry.space_group_name_H-M   'P 1'
#
loop_
_entity.id
_entity.type
_entity.pdbx_description
1 polymer ?
#
loop_
_entity_poly.entity_id
_entity_poly.type
_entity_poly.pdbx_seq_one_letter_code
_entity_poly.pdbx_strand_id
1 'polypeptide(L)'
;MFTKTLTTLSAALMGGVFAISAASACTTNTPCVVADGEYFVATPDGETPDSAVIFIHGFGGSGAGVFRNTGLTNSVLDRGYLLAAPSGLKMPDRNGGSWSFHPDRAQRRDEIAFITSVRDDLIAKHRIDPDKILLSGFSIGGSMTSYLACAAPDTFPAYAPIGGSFWRPHPTGCEGDVRLLHTHGWSDGTVPLEGRLLRGTDINDVGALAQGDVFHAMEIWRAANDCVHLKADRFDTSGPFWRRAWDRCLPGSALELALFPGGHVIPKGWAKMALDWFENL
;
A
#
# COMPACT_ATOMS: atom_id res chain seq x y z
N MET A 1 -78.29 43.18 5.77
CA MET A 1 -77.07 43.62 5.06
C MET A 1 -75.93 43.13 5.91
N PHE A 2 -75.35 41.91 5.62
CA PHE A 2 -74.31 41.28 6.40
C PHE A 2 -73.00 41.37 5.62
N THR A 3 -72.05 42.14 6.15
CA THR A 3 -70.70 42.28 5.61
C THR A 3 -69.83 41.14 6.12
N LYS A 4 -69.29 40.31 5.22
CA LYS A 4 -68.28 39.25 5.52
C LYS A 4 -66.92 39.82 5.34
N THR A 5 -66.15 39.85 6.44
CA THR A 5 -64.74 40.19 6.44
C THR A 5 -63.93 38.96 6.13
N LEU A 6 -63.14 38.96 5.03
CA LEU A 6 -62.16 37.90 4.68
C LEU A 6 -60.86 38.21 5.38
N THR A 7 -60.41 37.31 6.25
CA THR A 7 -59.08 37.36 6.85
C THR A 7 -58.11 36.48 5.99
N THR A 8 -57.15 37.12 5.38
CA THR A 8 -56.06 36.41 4.62
C THR A 8 -54.96 36.02 5.58
N LEU A 9 -54.73 34.70 5.72
CA LEU A 9 -53.63 34.13 6.43
C LEU A 9 -52.40 34.07 5.50
N SER A 10 -51.34 34.85 5.78
CA SER A 10 -50.06 34.76 5.08
C SER A 10 -49.18 33.72 5.78
N ALA A 11 -48.93 32.61 5.10
CA ALA A 11 -47.97 31.60 5.57
C ALA A 11 -46.54 32.03 5.14
N ALA A 12 -45.71 32.36 6.14
CA ALA A 12 -44.28 32.60 5.90
C ALA A 12 -43.54 31.27 5.77
N LEU A 13 -43.07 30.94 4.59
CA LEU A 13 -42.12 29.83 4.39
C LEU A 13 -40.75 30.24 4.94
N MET A 14 -40.35 29.69 6.09
CA MET A 14 -38.96 29.75 6.54
C MET A 14 -38.15 28.72 5.76
N GLY A 15 -37.47 29.15 4.71
CA GLY A 15 -36.47 28.38 4.02
C GLY A 15 -35.23 28.20 4.89
N GLY A 16 -35.05 27.04 5.52
CA GLY A 16 -33.83 26.65 6.19
C GLY A 16 -32.68 26.48 5.20
N VAL A 17 -31.73 27.40 5.22
CA VAL A 17 -30.46 27.23 4.49
C VAL A 17 -29.63 26.19 5.27
N PHE A 18 -29.63 24.96 4.79
CA PHE A 18 -28.65 23.97 5.27
C PHE A 18 -27.29 24.39 4.72
N ALA A 19 -26.45 24.97 5.59
CA ALA A 19 -25.04 25.15 5.29
C ALA A 19 -24.40 23.74 5.19
N ILE A 20 -24.16 23.29 3.95
CA ILE A 20 -23.31 22.13 3.69
C ILE A 20 -21.91 22.58 4.09
N SER A 21 -21.47 22.14 5.26
CA SER A 21 -20.08 22.29 5.69
C SER A 21 -19.23 21.53 4.66
N ALA A 22 -18.46 22.25 3.85
CA ALA A 22 -17.49 21.63 2.99
C ALA A 22 -16.52 20.86 3.90
N ALA A 23 -16.55 19.53 3.82
CA ALA A 23 -15.55 18.72 4.51
C ALA A 23 -14.17 19.22 4.05
N SER A 24 -13.32 19.62 5.00
CA SER A 24 -11.97 20.07 4.70
C SER A 24 -11.27 18.97 3.92
N ALA A 25 -10.82 19.27 2.69
CA ALA A 25 -10.10 18.31 1.89
C ALA A 25 -8.82 17.91 2.63
N CYS A 26 -8.59 16.61 2.77
CA CYS A 26 -7.33 16.11 3.34
C CYS A 26 -6.16 16.43 2.40
N THR A 27 -4.98 16.58 2.99
CA THR A 27 -3.75 17.00 2.30
C THR A 27 -2.56 16.24 2.88
N THR A 28 -1.37 16.63 2.50
CA THR A 28 -0.12 16.12 3.11
C THR A 28 0.05 16.52 4.58
N ASN A 29 -0.71 17.52 5.07
CA ASN A 29 -0.62 18.06 6.45
C ASN A 29 -1.92 17.92 7.24
N THR A 30 -3.03 17.68 6.57
CA THR A 30 -4.36 17.48 7.17
C THR A 30 -4.83 16.07 6.84
N PRO A 31 -5.03 15.18 7.85
CA PRO A 31 -5.42 13.80 7.58
C PRO A 31 -6.86 13.68 7.09
N CYS A 32 -7.10 12.68 6.26
CA CYS A 32 -8.38 12.02 6.14
C CYS A 32 -8.55 11.05 7.30
N VAL A 33 -9.73 10.99 7.89
CA VAL A 33 -10.07 10.03 8.94
C VAL A 33 -11.01 8.98 8.37
N VAL A 34 -10.66 7.72 8.60
CA VAL A 34 -11.45 6.53 8.27
C VAL A 34 -11.63 5.67 9.51
N ALA A 35 -12.34 4.55 9.39
CA ALA A 35 -12.42 3.59 10.48
C ALA A 35 -11.01 3.15 10.90
N ASP A 36 -10.76 3.16 12.20
CA ASP A 36 -9.52 2.71 12.84
C ASP A 36 -8.23 3.47 12.51
N GLY A 37 -8.32 4.65 11.86
CA GLY A 37 -7.12 5.42 11.61
C GLY A 37 -7.25 6.62 10.68
N GLU A 38 -6.12 7.06 10.20
CA GLU A 38 -5.98 8.23 9.34
C GLU A 38 -4.99 7.98 8.20
N TYR A 39 -5.16 8.74 7.13
CA TYR A 39 -4.22 8.77 6.02
C TYR A 39 -4.09 10.20 5.48
N PHE A 40 -3.05 10.45 4.71
CA PHE A 40 -2.76 11.73 4.09
C PHE A 40 -2.70 11.58 2.59
N VAL A 41 -2.92 12.66 1.84
CA VAL A 41 -2.91 12.63 0.38
C VAL A 41 -2.09 13.76 -0.22
N ALA A 42 -1.46 13.48 -1.35
CA ALA A 42 -1.00 14.46 -2.31
C ALA A 42 -1.68 14.17 -3.65
N THR A 43 -2.18 15.24 -4.28
CA THR A 43 -2.84 15.15 -5.59
C THR A 43 -1.97 15.83 -6.65
N PRO A 44 -1.97 15.33 -7.89
CA PRO A 44 -1.31 16.02 -8.98
C PRO A 44 -1.96 17.38 -9.25
N ASP A 45 -1.18 18.31 -9.78
CA ASP A 45 -1.69 19.62 -10.16
C ASP A 45 -2.55 19.55 -11.44
N GLY A 46 -3.67 20.25 -11.45
CA GLY A 46 -4.47 20.53 -12.66
C GLY A 46 -5.61 19.56 -12.92
N GLU A 47 -5.42 18.26 -12.95
CA GLU A 47 -6.46 17.28 -13.26
C GLU A 47 -6.92 16.49 -12.02
N THR A 48 -8.19 16.09 -12.02
CA THR A 48 -8.68 15.16 -11.00
C THR A 48 -8.16 13.76 -11.34
N PRO A 49 -7.30 13.16 -10.50
CA PRO A 49 -6.77 11.82 -10.76
C PRO A 49 -7.87 10.77 -10.68
N ASP A 50 -7.81 9.78 -11.56
CA ASP A 50 -8.63 8.56 -11.48
C ASP A 50 -7.85 7.34 -10.98
N SER A 51 -6.58 7.51 -10.67
CA SER A 51 -5.64 6.47 -10.27
C SER A 51 -4.88 6.87 -9.01
N ALA A 52 -4.47 5.88 -8.21
CA ALA A 52 -3.79 6.13 -6.94
C ALA A 52 -2.67 5.12 -6.64
N VAL A 53 -1.67 5.59 -5.89
CA VAL A 53 -0.74 4.75 -5.15
C VAL A 53 -1.04 4.90 -3.67
N ILE A 54 -1.34 3.80 -2.98
CA ILE A 54 -1.34 3.76 -1.52
C ILE A 54 0.04 3.29 -1.06
N PHE A 55 0.74 4.13 -0.29
CA PHE A 55 2.12 3.88 0.12
C PHE A 55 2.26 3.73 1.65
N ILE A 56 2.53 2.52 2.11
CA ILE A 56 2.68 2.14 3.51
C ILE A 56 4.10 2.47 3.99
N HIS A 57 4.23 3.34 5.01
CA HIS A 57 5.53 3.78 5.52
C HIS A 57 6.30 2.69 6.28
N GLY A 58 7.62 2.86 6.40
CA GLY A 58 8.50 2.00 7.19
C GLY A 58 8.37 2.21 8.71
N PHE A 59 9.09 1.38 9.48
CA PHE A 59 9.13 1.43 10.94
C PHE A 59 9.52 2.83 11.47
N GLY A 60 8.77 3.33 12.42
CA GLY A 60 8.99 4.66 13.00
C GLY A 60 8.55 5.83 12.10
N GLY A 61 7.94 5.53 10.94
CA GLY A 61 7.40 6.54 10.05
C GLY A 61 6.00 7.02 10.43
N SER A 62 5.40 7.77 9.53
CA SER A 62 4.00 8.23 9.59
C SER A 62 3.49 8.50 8.18
N GLY A 63 2.17 8.55 7.99
CA GLY A 63 1.57 8.90 6.70
C GLY A 63 2.09 10.25 6.18
N ALA A 64 1.99 11.31 6.98
CA ALA A 64 2.56 12.63 6.60
C ALA A 64 4.08 12.57 6.31
N GLY A 65 4.79 11.65 6.94
CA GLY A 65 6.23 11.47 6.75
C GLY A 65 6.62 10.95 5.37
N VAL A 66 5.74 10.26 4.67
CA VAL A 66 5.98 9.73 3.30
C VAL A 66 6.29 10.87 2.32
N PHE A 67 5.59 11.99 2.44
CA PHE A 67 5.75 13.13 1.52
C PHE A 67 7.07 13.90 1.66
N ARG A 68 7.86 13.62 2.72
CA ARG A 68 9.23 14.13 2.83
C ARG A 68 10.18 13.49 1.82
N ASN A 69 9.83 12.32 1.29
CA ASN A 69 10.50 11.76 0.13
C ASN A 69 9.96 12.40 -1.15
N THR A 70 10.44 13.60 -1.45
CA THR A 70 9.99 14.38 -2.62
C THR A 70 10.24 13.65 -3.94
N GLY A 71 11.29 12.83 -4.02
CA GLY A 71 11.58 12.03 -5.20
C GLY A 71 10.49 10.99 -5.50
N LEU A 72 10.00 10.30 -4.46
CA LEU A 72 8.86 9.39 -4.58
C LEU A 72 7.58 10.16 -4.90
N THR A 73 7.28 11.19 -4.07
CA THR A 73 6.05 11.97 -4.20
C THR A 73 5.91 12.56 -5.60
N ASN A 74 6.90 13.33 -6.05
CA ASN A 74 6.85 13.97 -7.37
C ASN A 74 6.75 12.93 -8.50
N SER A 75 7.50 11.83 -8.41
CA SER A 75 7.46 10.79 -9.46
C SER A 75 6.09 10.10 -9.60
N VAL A 76 5.31 10.02 -8.52
CA VAL A 76 3.93 9.51 -8.54
C VAL A 76 2.98 10.58 -9.10
N LEU A 77 3.10 11.83 -8.61
CA LEU A 77 2.23 12.92 -9.04
C LEU A 77 2.45 13.30 -10.52
N ASP A 78 3.71 13.30 -10.99
CA ASP A 78 4.08 13.58 -12.39
C ASP A 78 3.46 12.56 -13.38
N ARG A 79 3.02 11.39 -12.89
CA ARG A 79 2.30 10.36 -13.68
C ARG A 79 0.78 10.52 -13.59
N GLY A 80 0.29 11.56 -12.91
CA GLY A 80 -1.14 11.80 -12.73
C GLY A 80 -1.81 10.97 -11.62
N TYR A 81 -1.03 10.20 -10.83
CA TYR A 81 -1.56 9.41 -9.72
C TYR A 81 -1.68 10.24 -8.44
N LEU A 82 -2.78 10.04 -7.72
CA LEU A 82 -2.87 10.46 -6.32
C LEU A 82 -1.95 9.59 -5.47
N LEU A 83 -1.17 10.20 -4.56
CA LEU A 83 -0.41 9.47 -3.56
C LEU A 83 -1.12 9.54 -2.22
N ALA A 84 -1.57 8.40 -1.70
CA ALA A 84 -2.18 8.25 -0.37
C ALA A 84 -1.20 7.55 0.58
N ALA A 85 -1.09 8.05 1.80
CA ALA A 85 -0.18 7.52 2.80
C ALA A 85 -0.90 7.30 4.14
N PRO A 86 -1.30 6.04 4.46
CA PRO A 86 -1.89 5.69 5.74
C PRO A 86 -0.89 5.79 6.88
N SER A 87 -1.38 6.07 8.11
CA SER A 87 -0.58 6.11 9.33
C SER A 87 -0.67 4.78 10.10
N GLY A 88 0.49 4.18 10.36
CA GLY A 88 0.60 3.07 11.30
C GLY A 88 0.31 3.52 12.73
N LEU A 89 -0.10 2.58 13.59
CA LEU A 89 -0.38 2.87 15.00
C LEU A 89 0.88 3.35 15.72
N LYS A 90 0.74 4.42 16.51
CA LYS A 90 1.81 4.93 17.38
C LYS A 90 2.38 3.81 18.25
N MET A 91 3.69 3.76 18.36
CA MET A 91 4.38 2.87 19.28
C MET A 91 4.37 3.47 20.69
N PRO A 92 4.17 2.65 21.76
CA PRO A 92 4.07 3.17 23.12
C PRO A 92 5.30 3.96 23.59
N ASP A 93 6.49 3.48 23.26
CA ASP A 93 7.76 3.96 23.84
C ASP A 93 8.63 4.71 22.81
N ARG A 94 8.09 5.12 21.65
CA ARG A 94 8.84 5.74 20.56
C ARG A 94 8.00 6.74 19.78
N ASN A 95 8.68 7.65 19.14
CA ASN A 95 8.05 8.48 18.10
C ASN A 95 7.82 7.65 16.84
N GLY A 96 6.69 7.91 16.16
CA GLY A 96 6.32 7.27 14.90
C GLY A 96 5.47 6.01 15.07
N GLY A 97 5.09 5.44 13.94
CA GLY A 97 4.14 4.33 13.85
C GLY A 97 4.77 3.00 13.41
N SER A 98 4.00 1.94 13.58
CA SER A 98 4.32 0.60 13.11
C SER A 98 3.05 -0.14 12.71
N TRP A 99 3.20 -1.32 12.09
CA TRP A 99 2.13 -2.14 11.53
C TRP A 99 2.08 -3.51 12.23
N SER A 100 0.87 -4.01 12.44
CA SER A 100 0.61 -5.33 13.06
C SER A 100 0.25 -6.33 11.97
N PHE A 101 1.23 -6.84 11.23
CA PHE A 101 0.99 -7.67 10.05
C PHE A 101 1.26 -9.18 10.28
N HIS A 102 2.10 -9.54 11.25
CA HIS A 102 2.50 -10.94 11.43
C HIS A 102 1.42 -11.72 12.21
N PRO A 103 0.88 -12.85 11.68
CA PRO A 103 -0.25 -13.56 12.28
C PRO A 103 0.07 -14.09 13.69
N ASP A 104 1.31 -14.49 13.97
CA ASP A 104 1.72 -15.04 15.28
C ASP A 104 2.06 -13.93 16.30
N ARG A 105 1.73 -12.67 16.01
CA ARG A 105 1.93 -11.55 16.92
C ARG A 105 0.60 -10.93 17.31
N ALA A 106 0.59 -10.34 18.50
CA ALA A 106 -0.59 -9.60 18.95
C ALA A 106 -0.96 -8.49 17.96
N GLN A 107 -2.16 -8.59 17.40
CA GLN A 107 -2.70 -7.58 16.51
C GLN A 107 -3.21 -6.40 17.33
N ARG A 108 -2.71 -5.21 17.05
CA ARG A 108 -3.12 -3.96 17.71
C ARG A 108 -4.25 -3.27 16.96
N ARG A 109 -4.41 -3.60 15.68
CA ARG A 109 -5.47 -3.18 14.76
C ARG A 109 -5.60 -4.23 13.68
N ASP A 110 -6.78 -4.39 13.10
CA ASP A 110 -6.95 -5.09 11.84
C ASP A 110 -6.42 -4.20 10.71
N GLU A 111 -5.16 -4.44 10.33
CA GLU A 111 -4.48 -3.62 9.34
C GLU A 111 -5.07 -3.82 7.93
N ILE A 112 -5.58 -5.03 7.62
CA ILE A 112 -6.22 -5.32 6.32
C ILE A 112 -7.51 -4.52 6.21
N ALA A 113 -8.37 -4.56 7.23
CA ALA A 113 -9.59 -3.77 7.27
C ALA A 113 -9.30 -2.26 7.20
N PHE A 114 -8.28 -1.78 7.92
CA PHE A 114 -7.89 -0.37 7.88
C PHE A 114 -7.41 0.07 6.49
N ILE A 115 -6.49 -0.66 5.84
CA ILE A 115 -5.98 -0.31 4.51
C ILE A 115 -7.10 -0.43 3.47
N THR A 116 -8.01 -1.40 3.61
CA THR A 116 -9.21 -1.51 2.79
C THR A 116 -10.11 -0.27 2.95
N SER A 117 -10.31 0.22 4.18
CA SER A 117 -11.10 1.44 4.42
C SER A 117 -10.48 2.68 3.78
N VAL A 118 -9.14 2.77 3.73
CA VAL A 118 -8.43 3.83 2.99
C VAL A 118 -8.72 3.74 1.50
N ARG A 119 -8.63 2.54 0.90
CA ARG A 119 -9.00 2.30 -0.51
C ARG A 119 -10.43 2.76 -0.78
N ASP A 120 -11.38 2.32 0.02
CA ASP A 120 -12.80 2.61 -0.17
C ASP A 120 -13.09 4.11 -0.05
N ASP A 121 -12.39 4.82 0.86
CA ASP A 121 -12.51 6.26 1.01
C ASP A 121 -11.92 7.02 -0.21
N LEU A 122 -10.81 6.53 -0.79
CA LEU A 122 -10.25 7.06 -2.03
C LEU A 122 -11.23 6.93 -3.21
N ILE A 123 -11.87 5.76 -3.34
CA ILE A 123 -12.90 5.52 -4.37
C ILE A 123 -14.08 6.47 -4.15
N ALA A 124 -14.58 6.58 -2.93
CA ALA A 124 -15.78 7.36 -2.63
C ALA A 124 -15.56 8.88 -2.71
N LYS A 125 -14.45 9.38 -2.16
CA LYS A 125 -14.21 10.83 -2.03
C LYS A 125 -13.38 11.42 -3.15
N HIS A 126 -12.40 10.67 -3.65
CA HIS A 126 -11.49 11.14 -4.72
C HIS A 126 -11.84 10.59 -6.09
N ARG A 127 -12.86 9.71 -6.18
CA ARG A 127 -13.34 9.10 -7.43
C ARG A 127 -12.27 8.27 -8.14
N ILE A 128 -11.39 7.67 -7.36
CA ILE A 128 -10.36 6.77 -7.89
C ILE A 128 -11.03 5.51 -8.44
N ASP A 129 -10.60 5.08 -9.61
CA ASP A 129 -11.03 3.82 -10.20
C ASP A 129 -10.46 2.65 -9.37
N PRO A 130 -11.28 1.72 -8.86
CA PRO A 130 -10.80 0.60 -8.06
C PRO A 130 -9.76 -0.27 -8.79
N ASP A 131 -9.81 -0.33 -10.13
CA ASP A 131 -8.87 -1.10 -10.94
C ASP A 131 -7.54 -0.35 -11.20
N LYS A 132 -7.41 0.90 -10.71
CA LYS A 132 -6.24 1.75 -10.88
C LYS A 132 -5.56 2.12 -9.55
N ILE A 133 -5.61 1.24 -8.56
CA ILE A 133 -4.99 1.47 -7.26
C ILE A 133 -3.84 0.49 -7.05
N LEU A 134 -2.60 1.00 -7.03
CA LEU A 134 -1.41 0.22 -6.67
C LEU A 134 -1.16 0.31 -5.16
N LEU A 135 -1.16 -0.83 -4.46
CA LEU A 135 -0.70 -0.88 -3.07
C LEU A 135 0.80 -1.12 -3.01
N SER A 136 1.49 -0.26 -2.29
CA SER A 136 2.94 -0.36 -2.07
C SER A 136 3.32 -0.02 -0.63
N GLY A 137 4.55 -0.30 -0.27
CA GLY A 137 5.12 0.07 1.01
C GLY A 137 6.60 -0.22 1.09
N PHE A 138 7.27 0.44 2.04
CA PHE A 138 8.70 0.32 2.23
C PHE A 138 9.04 -0.33 3.57
N SER A 139 10.05 -1.22 3.59
CA SER A 139 10.55 -1.84 4.82
C SER A 139 9.46 -2.68 5.50
N ILE A 140 9.14 -2.40 6.76
CA ILE A 140 7.99 -3.04 7.45
C ILE A 140 6.66 -2.73 6.74
N GLY A 141 6.54 -1.60 6.01
CA GLY A 141 5.41 -1.30 5.13
C GLY A 141 5.38 -2.21 3.91
N GLY A 142 6.54 -2.60 3.37
CA GLY A 142 6.65 -3.63 2.34
C GLY A 142 6.27 -5.02 2.84
N SER A 143 6.63 -5.35 4.09
CA SER A 143 6.13 -6.56 4.75
C SER A 143 4.61 -6.54 4.89
N MET A 144 4.03 -5.42 5.39
CA MET A 144 2.57 -5.27 5.48
C MET A 144 1.90 -5.44 4.11
N THR A 145 2.46 -4.85 3.04
CA THR A 145 1.97 -5.02 1.67
C THR A 145 1.97 -6.49 1.25
N SER A 146 3.05 -7.24 1.55
CA SER A 146 3.16 -8.67 1.24
C SER A 146 2.14 -9.51 2.02
N TYR A 147 1.97 -9.26 3.32
CA TYR A 147 0.98 -10.00 4.12
C TYR A 147 -0.46 -9.72 3.68
N LEU A 148 -0.78 -8.48 3.32
CA LEU A 148 -2.10 -8.14 2.79
C LEU A 148 -2.34 -8.82 1.44
N ALA A 149 -1.36 -8.75 0.52
CA ALA A 149 -1.44 -9.42 -0.77
C ALA A 149 -1.66 -10.94 -0.65
N CYS A 150 -1.08 -11.57 0.38
CA CYS A 150 -1.21 -13.00 0.62
C CYS A 150 -2.55 -13.38 1.27
N ALA A 151 -3.03 -12.59 2.22
CA ALA A 151 -4.24 -12.88 2.98
C ALA A 151 -5.54 -12.39 2.32
N ALA A 152 -5.45 -11.38 1.44
CA ALA A 152 -6.60 -10.77 0.78
C ALA A 152 -6.21 -10.27 -0.64
N PRO A 153 -5.82 -11.18 -1.55
CA PRO A 153 -5.24 -10.84 -2.86
C PRO A 153 -6.17 -9.99 -3.73
N ASP A 154 -7.48 -10.16 -3.62
CA ASP A 154 -8.48 -9.43 -4.41
C ASP A 154 -8.74 -7.99 -3.90
N THR A 155 -8.07 -7.57 -2.81
CA THR A 155 -8.30 -6.23 -2.25
C THR A 155 -7.78 -5.13 -3.18
N PHE A 156 -6.66 -5.37 -3.86
CA PHE A 156 -6.08 -4.42 -4.80
C PHE A 156 -5.74 -5.09 -6.13
N PRO A 157 -5.81 -4.34 -7.24
CA PRO A 157 -5.46 -4.89 -8.55
C PRO A 157 -3.99 -5.30 -8.67
N ALA A 158 -3.09 -4.68 -7.89
CA ALA A 158 -1.67 -5.03 -7.87
C ALA A 158 -0.94 -4.56 -6.60
N TYR A 159 0.22 -5.18 -6.33
CA TYR A 159 1.04 -4.98 -5.14
C TYR A 159 2.50 -4.77 -5.50
N ALA A 160 3.15 -3.77 -4.88
CA ALA A 160 4.56 -3.44 -5.15
C ALA A 160 5.38 -3.21 -3.88
N PRO A 161 5.65 -4.24 -3.05
CA PRO A 161 6.45 -4.12 -1.84
C PRO A 161 7.92 -3.78 -2.14
N ILE A 162 8.53 -2.93 -1.27
CA ILE A 162 9.92 -2.50 -1.38
C ILE A 162 10.68 -2.82 -0.09
N GLY A 163 11.78 -3.56 -0.17
CA GLY A 163 12.69 -3.79 0.95
C GLY A 163 12.03 -4.40 2.19
N GLY A 164 10.96 -5.16 1.99
CA GLY A 164 10.22 -5.88 3.01
C GLY A 164 9.56 -7.11 2.41
N SER A 165 9.48 -8.20 3.18
CA SER A 165 8.94 -9.49 2.76
C SER A 165 8.23 -10.18 3.92
N PHE A 166 7.86 -11.44 3.75
CA PHE A 166 7.36 -12.27 4.85
C PHE A 166 8.41 -12.42 5.95
N TRP A 167 7.96 -12.67 7.16
CA TRP A 167 8.79 -12.99 8.32
C TRP A 167 8.64 -14.48 8.66
N ARG A 168 9.60 -15.04 9.39
CA ARG A 168 9.47 -16.40 9.94
C ARG A 168 8.62 -16.38 11.22
N PRO A 169 7.75 -17.39 11.42
CA PRO A 169 7.39 -18.46 10.46
C PRO A 169 6.76 -17.89 9.19
N HIS A 170 7.20 -18.39 8.02
CA HIS A 170 6.64 -17.96 6.75
C HIS A 170 5.20 -18.47 6.60
N PRO A 171 4.33 -17.76 5.83
CA PRO A 171 3.05 -18.32 5.41
C PRO A 171 3.25 -19.66 4.68
N THR A 172 2.38 -20.62 4.94
CA THR A 172 2.40 -21.92 4.24
C THR A 172 1.79 -21.84 2.83
N GLY A 173 1.09 -20.75 2.52
CA GLY A 173 0.48 -20.43 1.23
C GLY A 173 -0.25 -19.10 1.33
N CYS A 174 -0.85 -18.66 0.23
CA CYS A 174 -1.68 -17.46 0.15
C CYS A 174 -3.10 -17.81 -0.29
N GLU A 175 -4.06 -16.91 -0.04
CA GLU A 175 -5.49 -17.14 -0.31
C GLU A 175 -5.84 -17.10 -1.82
N GLY A 176 -4.93 -16.65 -2.69
CA GLY A 176 -5.12 -16.62 -4.15
C GLY A 176 -3.91 -16.10 -4.90
N ASP A 177 -4.08 -15.97 -6.20
CA ASP A 177 -3.07 -15.42 -7.09
C ASP A 177 -3.00 -13.90 -7.01
N VAL A 178 -1.85 -13.35 -7.40
CA VAL A 178 -1.58 -11.91 -7.28
C VAL A 178 -0.88 -11.35 -8.51
N ARG A 179 -1.00 -10.04 -8.69
CA ARG A 179 -0.07 -9.25 -9.51
C ARG A 179 0.90 -8.55 -8.57
N LEU A 180 2.15 -9.03 -8.54
CA LEU A 180 3.13 -8.59 -7.54
C LEU A 180 4.49 -8.29 -8.18
N LEU A 181 4.99 -7.06 -7.92
CA LEU A 181 6.35 -6.61 -8.24
C LEU A 181 7.13 -6.39 -6.94
N HIS A 182 7.96 -7.35 -6.53
CA HIS A 182 8.83 -7.20 -5.36
C HIS A 182 10.12 -6.46 -5.73
N THR A 183 10.41 -5.36 -5.05
CA THR A 183 11.67 -4.61 -5.24
C THR A 183 12.58 -4.72 -4.01
N HIS A 184 13.88 -5.05 -4.21
CA HIS A 184 14.79 -5.22 -3.09
C HIS A 184 16.21 -4.76 -3.40
N GLY A 185 16.90 -4.19 -2.39
CA GLY A 185 18.31 -3.82 -2.51
C GLY A 185 19.23 -5.04 -2.41
N TRP A 186 20.16 -5.18 -3.37
CA TRP A 186 21.13 -6.29 -3.39
C TRP A 186 21.99 -6.37 -2.12
N SER A 187 22.35 -5.21 -1.54
CA SER A 187 23.16 -5.08 -0.33
C SER A 187 22.34 -4.58 0.87
N ASP A 188 21.05 -4.91 0.93
CA ASP A 188 20.20 -4.53 2.06
C ASP A 188 20.65 -5.23 3.35
N GLY A 189 21.27 -4.47 4.27
CA GLY A 189 21.71 -4.97 5.57
C GLY A 189 20.67 -4.80 6.69
N THR A 190 19.54 -4.15 6.40
CA THR A 190 18.42 -3.97 7.36
C THR A 190 17.39 -5.07 7.23
N VAL A 191 17.02 -5.39 6.00
CA VAL A 191 16.18 -6.56 5.62
C VAL A 191 16.97 -7.34 4.56
N PRO A 192 17.97 -8.16 4.97
CA PRO A 192 18.79 -8.90 4.02
C PRO A 192 17.96 -9.86 3.17
N LEU A 193 18.41 -10.11 1.94
CA LEU A 193 17.75 -11.05 1.03
C LEU A 193 17.58 -12.45 1.64
N GLU A 194 18.54 -12.89 2.45
CA GLU A 194 18.55 -14.17 3.16
C GLU A 194 17.72 -14.15 4.44
N GLY A 195 17.19 -13.00 4.80
CA GLY A 195 16.52 -12.78 6.07
C GLY A 195 17.48 -12.44 7.22
N ARG A 196 16.93 -12.10 8.36
CA ARG A 196 17.70 -11.72 9.56
C ARG A 196 16.97 -12.14 10.83
N LEU A 197 17.68 -12.85 11.72
CA LEU A 197 17.21 -13.14 13.06
C LEU A 197 17.02 -11.84 13.88
N LEU A 198 15.99 -11.77 14.67
CA LEU A 198 15.82 -10.72 15.67
C LEU A 198 16.72 -10.99 16.88
N ARG A 199 17.05 -9.94 17.65
CA ARG A 199 17.88 -10.10 18.86
C ARG A 199 17.32 -11.16 19.80
N GLY A 200 18.19 -12.03 20.28
CA GLY A 200 17.85 -13.10 21.23
C GLY A 200 17.23 -14.34 20.60
N THR A 201 17.20 -14.42 19.27
CA THR A 201 16.67 -15.58 18.54
C THR A 201 17.80 -16.51 18.13
N ASP A 202 17.65 -17.83 18.34
CA ASP A 202 18.57 -18.86 17.87
C ASP A 202 18.24 -19.21 16.41
N ILE A 203 19.27 -19.31 15.56
CA ILE A 203 19.12 -19.73 14.17
C ILE A 203 18.55 -21.15 14.01
N ASN A 204 18.78 -22.00 15.00
CA ASN A 204 18.29 -23.39 15.01
C ASN A 204 16.82 -23.50 15.47
N ASP A 205 16.24 -22.43 16.00
CA ASP A 205 14.82 -22.39 16.36
C ASP A 205 13.98 -22.08 15.12
N VAL A 206 13.38 -23.12 14.53
CA VAL A 206 12.53 -23.02 13.34
C VAL A 206 11.26 -22.18 13.56
N GLY A 207 10.83 -22.03 14.83
CA GLY A 207 9.71 -21.19 15.24
C GLY A 207 10.11 -19.73 15.53
N ALA A 208 11.40 -19.44 15.44
CA ALA A 208 11.93 -18.12 15.77
C ALA A 208 11.40 -17.03 14.86
N LEU A 209 10.92 -15.95 15.45
CA LEU A 209 10.54 -14.76 14.69
C LEU A 209 11.78 -14.12 14.09
N ALA A 210 11.82 -14.04 12.76
CA ALA A 210 12.91 -13.43 12.00
C ALA A 210 12.37 -12.75 10.75
N GLN A 211 13.08 -11.74 10.25
CA GLN A 211 12.83 -11.25 8.90
C GLN A 211 13.10 -12.41 7.93
N GLY A 212 12.18 -12.66 7.01
CA GLY A 212 12.22 -13.83 6.16
C GLY A 212 13.12 -13.67 4.95
N ASP A 213 13.40 -14.79 4.35
CA ASP A 213 14.13 -14.95 3.11
C ASP A 213 13.27 -14.47 1.93
N VAL A 214 13.79 -13.53 1.14
CA VAL A 214 13.11 -13.00 -0.04
C VAL A 214 12.96 -14.06 -1.13
N PHE A 215 13.96 -14.94 -1.30
CA PHE A 215 13.89 -16.00 -2.30
C PHE A 215 12.84 -17.05 -1.94
N HIS A 216 12.71 -17.38 -0.65
CA HIS A 216 11.61 -18.24 -0.18
C HIS A 216 10.25 -17.57 -0.35
N ALA A 217 10.13 -16.25 -0.11
CA ALA A 217 8.91 -15.52 -0.42
C ALA A 217 8.54 -15.61 -1.90
N MET A 218 9.52 -15.55 -2.81
CA MET A 218 9.28 -15.75 -4.24
C MET A 218 8.85 -17.19 -4.58
N GLU A 219 9.20 -18.19 -3.76
CA GLU A 219 8.65 -19.55 -3.90
C GLU A 219 7.17 -19.59 -3.54
N ILE A 220 6.79 -18.96 -2.43
CA ILE A 220 5.39 -18.84 -2.00
C ILE A 220 4.55 -18.15 -3.08
N TRP A 221 5.06 -17.03 -3.65
CA TRP A 221 4.36 -16.30 -4.71
C TRP A 221 4.21 -17.08 -6.01
N ARG A 222 5.26 -17.84 -6.41
CA ARG A 222 5.15 -18.73 -7.57
C ARG A 222 4.12 -19.82 -7.36
N ALA A 223 4.04 -20.36 -6.14
CA ALA A 223 3.03 -21.36 -5.80
C ALA A 223 1.63 -20.78 -5.81
N ALA A 224 1.43 -19.57 -5.23
CA ALA A 224 0.15 -18.87 -5.24
C ALA A 224 -0.34 -18.57 -6.67
N ASN A 225 0.57 -18.18 -7.56
CA ASN A 225 0.27 -17.89 -8.97
C ASN A 225 0.28 -19.14 -9.88
N ASP A 226 0.47 -20.33 -9.33
CA ASP A 226 0.61 -21.60 -10.09
C ASP A 226 1.56 -21.49 -11.29
N CYS A 227 2.74 -20.90 -11.04
CA CYS A 227 3.74 -20.70 -12.08
C CYS A 227 4.37 -22.02 -12.51
N VAL A 228 4.37 -22.33 -13.81
CA VAL A 228 4.82 -23.61 -14.40
C VAL A 228 6.31 -23.88 -14.14
N HIS A 229 7.14 -22.85 -13.98
CA HIS A 229 8.57 -22.97 -13.84
C HIS A 229 9.13 -22.31 -12.58
N LEU A 230 10.14 -22.95 -11.98
CA LEU A 230 10.91 -22.38 -10.89
C LEU A 230 11.75 -21.19 -11.34
N LYS A 231 12.38 -21.29 -12.52
CA LYS A 231 13.17 -20.19 -13.10
C LYS A 231 12.24 -19.13 -13.69
N ALA A 232 12.68 -17.88 -13.65
CA ALA A 232 12.03 -16.81 -14.37
C ALA A 232 12.03 -17.04 -15.88
N ASP A 233 10.98 -16.58 -16.55
CA ASP A 233 10.85 -16.68 -18.01
C ASP A 233 11.58 -15.54 -18.73
N ARG A 234 11.61 -14.34 -18.11
CA ARG A 234 12.30 -13.16 -18.63
C ARG A 234 13.30 -12.59 -17.65
N PHE A 235 14.37 -12.01 -18.20
CA PHE A 235 15.43 -11.32 -17.47
C PHE A 235 15.72 -9.99 -18.16
N ASP A 236 15.84 -8.91 -17.38
CA ASP A 236 16.28 -7.62 -17.87
C ASP A 236 17.28 -7.02 -16.88
N THR A 237 18.47 -6.69 -17.38
CA THR A 237 19.54 -6.03 -16.63
C THR A 237 20.05 -4.78 -17.34
N SER A 238 19.32 -4.32 -18.35
CA SER A 238 19.71 -3.15 -19.17
C SER A 238 19.57 -1.82 -18.42
N GLY A 239 18.69 -1.76 -17.40
CA GLY A 239 18.43 -0.59 -16.58
C GLY A 239 19.06 -0.67 -15.19
N PRO A 240 18.68 0.26 -14.29
CA PRO A 240 19.16 0.29 -12.91
C PRO A 240 18.57 -0.84 -12.04
N PHE A 241 17.60 -1.57 -12.55
CA PHE A 241 16.94 -2.69 -11.88
C PHE A 241 17.26 -3.99 -12.60
N TRP A 242 17.67 -5.00 -11.85
CA TRP A 242 17.86 -6.36 -12.34
C TRP A 242 16.56 -7.13 -12.16
N ARG A 243 15.79 -7.24 -13.25
CA ARG A 243 14.43 -7.73 -13.23
C ARG A 243 14.35 -9.19 -13.63
N ARG A 244 13.47 -9.94 -12.97
CA ARG A 244 13.10 -11.33 -13.27
C ARG A 244 11.59 -11.43 -13.24
N ALA A 245 10.98 -11.92 -14.34
CA ALA A 245 9.54 -12.10 -14.43
C ALA A 245 9.16 -13.54 -14.74
N TRP A 246 8.07 -13.98 -14.15
CA TRP A 246 7.44 -15.28 -14.40
C TRP A 246 6.15 -15.01 -15.16
N ASP A 247 6.15 -15.37 -16.46
CA ASP A 247 5.04 -15.05 -17.37
C ASP A 247 4.09 -16.25 -17.58
N ARG A 248 4.54 -17.46 -17.22
CA ARG A 248 3.76 -18.69 -17.34
C ARG A 248 3.17 -19.11 -16.01
N CYS A 249 2.21 -18.32 -15.55
CA CYS A 249 1.45 -18.49 -14.33
C CYS A 249 -0.05 -18.48 -14.66
N LEU A 250 -0.91 -18.46 -13.65
CA LEU A 250 -2.37 -18.33 -13.84
C LEU A 250 -2.71 -17.09 -14.68
N PRO A 251 -3.68 -17.18 -15.60
CA PRO A 251 -4.14 -16.03 -16.37
C PRO A 251 -4.61 -14.90 -15.47
N GLY A 252 -4.14 -13.69 -15.71
CA GLY A 252 -4.49 -12.51 -14.89
C GLY A 252 -3.55 -12.27 -13.71
N SER A 253 -2.70 -13.24 -13.33
CA SER A 253 -1.64 -13.02 -12.36
C SER A 253 -0.38 -12.43 -13.02
N ALA A 254 0.50 -11.83 -12.20
CA ALA A 254 1.81 -11.35 -12.63
C ALA A 254 2.82 -11.45 -11.48
N LEU A 255 4.03 -11.92 -11.76
CA LEU A 255 5.05 -12.02 -10.74
C LEU A 255 6.40 -11.52 -11.25
N GLU A 256 6.95 -10.54 -10.54
CA GLU A 256 8.25 -9.99 -10.87
C GLU A 256 9.10 -9.70 -9.63
N LEU A 257 10.40 -9.96 -9.70
CA LEU A 257 11.42 -9.55 -8.74
C LEU A 257 12.36 -8.53 -9.41
N ALA A 258 12.47 -7.34 -8.82
CA ALA A 258 13.37 -6.29 -9.24
C ALA A 258 14.44 -6.04 -8.17
N LEU A 259 15.68 -6.47 -8.39
CA LEU A 259 16.81 -6.13 -7.53
C LEU A 259 17.50 -4.87 -8.03
N PHE A 260 18.12 -4.12 -7.13
CA PHE A 260 18.95 -2.96 -7.51
C PHE A 260 20.26 -2.94 -6.72
N PRO A 261 21.34 -2.33 -7.27
CA PRO A 261 22.66 -2.27 -6.62
C PRO A 261 22.66 -1.23 -5.49
N GLY A 262 21.93 -1.49 -4.41
CA GLY A 262 21.78 -0.60 -3.26
C GLY A 262 21.38 -1.35 -2.00
N GLY A 263 21.30 -0.59 -0.89
CA GLY A 263 20.91 -1.09 0.41
C GLY A 263 19.42 -0.87 0.72
N HIS A 264 19.11 -0.60 2.00
CA HIS A 264 17.75 -0.41 2.52
C HIS A 264 17.21 0.98 2.23
N VAL A 265 16.80 1.22 0.98
CA VAL A 265 16.26 2.50 0.51
C VAL A 265 15.14 2.27 -0.52
N ILE A 266 14.31 3.29 -0.74
CA ILE A 266 13.47 3.36 -1.94
C ILE A 266 14.39 3.86 -3.08
N PRO A 267 14.69 3.03 -4.11
CA PRO A 267 15.66 3.42 -5.12
C PRO A 267 15.09 4.50 -6.06
N LYS A 268 15.99 5.37 -6.53
CA LYS A 268 15.62 6.36 -7.55
C LYS A 268 15.07 5.66 -8.80
N GLY A 269 13.97 6.18 -9.32
CA GLY A 269 13.28 5.62 -10.49
C GLY A 269 12.34 4.46 -10.19
N TRP A 270 12.20 4.07 -8.91
CA TRP A 270 11.27 3.01 -8.53
C TRP A 270 9.83 3.31 -8.95
N ALA A 271 9.31 4.50 -8.67
CA ALA A 271 7.93 4.86 -9.02
C ALA A 271 7.68 4.74 -10.53
N LYS A 272 8.64 5.20 -11.36
CA LYS A 272 8.53 5.02 -12.80
C LYS A 272 8.48 3.55 -13.19
N MET A 273 9.38 2.72 -12.68
CA MET A 273 9.42 1.29 -12.98
C MET A 273 8.13 0.58 -12.54
N ALA A 274 7.66 0.88 -11.31
CA ALA A 274 6.48 0.23 -10.75
C ALA A 274 5.20 0.64 -11.47
N LEU A 275 5.06 1.91 -11.85
CA LEU A 275 3.90 2.40 -12.59
C LEU A 275 3.95 1.94 -14.06
N ASP A 276 5.12 1.94 -14.71
CA ASP A 276 5.25 1.34 -16.05
C ASP A 276 4.85 -0.16 -16.04
N TRP A 277 5.21 -0.89 -14.99
CA TRP A 277 4.79 -2.28 -14.82
C TRP A 277 3.28 -2.39 -14.60
N PHE A 278 2.72 -1.60 -13.68
CA PHE A 278 1.31 -1.64 -13.32
C PHE A 278 0.38 -1.28 -14.48
N GLU A 279 0.74 -0.29 -15.29
CA GLU A 279 -0.03 0.16 -16.46
C GLU A 279 0.01 -0.82 -17.64
N ASN A 280 0.89 -1.81 -17.60
CA ASN A 280 1.03 -2.85 -18.63
C ASN A 280 0.54 -4.25 -18.18
N LEU A 281 -0.22 -4.33 -17.09
CA LEU A 281 -0.81 -5.56 -16.57
C LEU A 281 -2.04 -6.05 -17.34
#